data_3276ec6e8c650ffaa6642fe96a9c0bc2
#
_entry.id   3276ec6e8c650ffaa6642fe96a9c0bc2
#
_cell.length_a   1.000
_cell.length_b   1.000
_cell.length_c   1.000
_cell.angle_alpha   90.00
_cell.angle_beta   90.00
_cell.angle_gamma   90.00
#
_symmetry.space_group_name_H-M   'P 1'
#
loop_
_entity.id
_entity.type
_entity.pdbx_description
1 polymer ?
#
loop_
_entity_poly.entity_id
_entity_poly.type
_entity_poly.pdbx_seq_one_letter_code
_entity_poly.pdbx_strand_id
1 'polypeptide(L)'
;GLDTTVNVATGIYDNCPDDEFRETFKLPQYIYKMLENNWLGSKSGQGFYKKEKDENGKRKILALNLETLEYEVAPKVKFPTLDMAKPIEDLKQRTKMLVMGMDKAGEFYRKIFGGLLAYVSNRIPEISEEYYKIDDALKAGFGWELGPFESWDLFGYDQGVKFIKDAKKSMGNSIETMRENGMTTFYKTENGKRMYFNTATNSYQIIPGTEDLVDLNSLRDDNKVWGNSDCT
;
A
#
# COMPACT_ATOMS: atom_id res chain seq x y z
N GLY A 1 -7.75 -19.12 0.54
CA GLY A 1 -6.92 -19.86 -0.43
C GLY A 1 -6.97 -19.26 -1.81
N LEU A 2 -6.23 -19.83 -2.76
CA LEU A 2 -6.14 -19.32 -4.14
C LEU A 2 -7.51 -19.25 -4.82
N ASP A 3 -8.39 -20.21 -4.56
CA ASP A 3 -9.77 -20.26 -5.03
C ASP A 3 -10.57 -19.00 -4.67
N THR A 4 -10.45 -18.53 -3.44
CA THR A 4 -11.10 -17.29 -3.01
C THR A 4 -10.58 -16.08 -3.79
N THR A 5 -9.25 -15.99 -3.97
CA THR A 5 -8.61 -14.90 -4.74
C THR A 5 -9.11 -14.91 -6.19
N VAL A 6 -9.22 -16.09 -6.81
CA VAL A 6 -9.72 -16.21 -8.20
C VAL A 6 -11.17 -15.80 -8.29
N ASN A 7 -12.03 -16.24 -7.37
CA ASN A 7 -13.43 -15.85 -7.36
C ASN A 7 -13.62 -14.34 -7.22
N VAL A 8 -12.85 -13.71 -6.33
CA VAL A 8 -12.88 -12.25 -6.17
C VAL A 8 -12.39 -11.54 -7.43
N ALA A 9 -11.24 -11.95 -7.98
CA ALA A 9 -10.68 -11.32 -9.17
C ALA A 9 -11.62 -11.46 -10.38
N THR A 10 -12.19 -12.66 -10.61
CA THR A 10 -13.16 -12.88 -11.67
C THR A 10 -14.43 -12.05 -11.45
N GLY A 11 -14.94 -12.03 -10.22
CA GLY A 11 -16.14 -11.24 -9.90
C GLY A 11 -15.94 -9.74 -10.15
N ILE A 12 -14.78 -9.17 -9.79
CA ILE A 12 -14.47 -7.76 -10.09
C ILE A 12 -14.32 -7.55 -11.60
N TYR A 13 -13.57 -8.42 -12.28
CA TYR A 13 -13.38 -8.34 -13.73
C TYR A 13 -14.70 -8.34 -14.51
N ASP A 14 -15.66 -9.20 -14.12
CA ASP A 14 -16.94 -9.35 -14.81
C ASP A 14 -17.93 -8.24 -14.48
N ASN A 15 -17.94 -7.76 -13.23
CA ASN A 15 -18.95 -6.80 -12.76
C ASN A 15 -18.50 -5.32 -12.75
N CYS A 16 -17.22 -5.04 -12.98
CA CYS A 16 -16.69 -3.68 -13.06
C CYS A 16 -16.06 -3.40 -14.44
N PRO A 17 -16.86 -3.38 -15.53
CA PRO A 17 -16.34 -3.24 -16.89
C PRO A 17 -15.66 -1.90 -17.16
N ASP A 18 -16.07 -0.85 -16.46
CA ASP A 18 -15.60 0.53 -16.66
C ASP A 18 -14.45 0.92 -15.70
N ASP A 19 -14.00 -0.01 -14.83
CA ASP A 19 -12.89 0.28 -13.91
C ASP A 19 -11.56 0.36 -14.67
N GLU A 20 -10.80 1.43 -14.47
CA GLU A 20 -9.52 1.67 -15.15
C GLU A 20 -8.42 0.65 -14.76
N PHE A 21 -8.63 -0.11 -13.69
CA PHE A 21 -7.74 -1.19 -13.26
C PHE A 21 -8.29 -2.58 -13.56
N ARG A 22 -9.41 -2.67 -14.27
CA ARG A 22 -10.09 -3.93 -14.61
C ARG A 22 -9.13 -5.00 -15.12
N GLU A 23 -8.24 -4.66 -16.04
CA GLU A 23 -7.28 -5.60 -16.63
C GLU A 23 -6.29 -6.19 -15.61
N THR A 24 -6.11 -5.55 -14.45
CA THR A 24 -5.27 -6.08 -13.36
C THR A 24 -5.86 -7.34 -12.75
N PHE A 25 -7.18 -7.52 -12.86
CA PHE A 25 -7.90 -8.70 -12.35
C PHE A 25 -7.94 -9.86 -13.33
N LYS A 26 -7.40 -9.70 -14.54
CA LYS A 26 -7.21 -10.77 -15.50
C LYS A 26 -6.05 -11.66 -15.07
N LEU A 27 -6.38 -12.80 -14.52
CA LEU A 27 -5.39 -13.69 -13.93
C LEU A 27 -4.58 -14.44 -15.00
N PRO A 28 -3.28 -14.67 -14.76
CA PRO A 28 -2.43 -15.41 -15.68
C PRO A 28 -2.78 -16.91 -15.69
N GLN A 29 -2.47 -17.58 -16.80
CA GLN A 29 -2.85 -18.97 -17.07
C GLN A 29 -2.37 -19.95 -16.00
N TYR A 30 -1.20 -19.73 -15.38
CA TYR A 30 -0.67 -20.61 -14.34
C TYR A 30 -1.59 -20.66 -13.11
N ILE A 31 -2.33 -19.60 -12.80
CA ILE A 31 -3.29 -19.58 -11.70
C ILE A 31 -4.43 -20.59 -11.94
N TYR A 32 -4.96 -20.62 -13.15
CA TYR A 32 -6.02 -21.59 -13.50
C TYR A 32 -5.51 -23.04 -13.45
N LYS A 33 -4.28 -23.27 -13.92
CA LYS A 33 -3.64 -24.59 -13.79
C LYS A 33 -3.41 -25.00 -12.33
N MET A 34 -3.07 -24.05 -11.46
CA MET A 34 -2.97 -24.33 -10.02
C MET A 34 -4.33 -24.72 -9.42
N LEU A 35 -5.43 -24.09 -9.85
CA LEU A 35 -6.78 -24.49 -9.43
C LEU A 35 -7.12 -25.90 -9.91
N GLU A 36 -6.91 -26.21 -11.19
CA GLU A 36 -7.15 -27.54 -11.77
C GLU A 36 -6.41 -28.64 -11.00
N ASN A 37 -5.19 -28.36 -10.54
CA ASN A 37 -4.38 -29.28 -9.75
C ASN A 37 -4.71 -29.23 -8.23
N ASN A 38 -5.70 -28.47 -7.81
CA ASN A 38 -6.05 -28.28 -6.39
C ASN A 38 -4.88 -27.72 -5.55
N TRP A 39 -4.02 -26.89 -6.12
CA TRP A 39 -2.90 -26.23 -5.42
C TRP A 39 -3.34 -24.90 -4.81
N LEU A 40 -4.17 -24.97 -3.79
CA LEU A 40 -4.90 -23.83 -3.23
C LEU A 40 -4.16 -23.11 -2.06
N GLY A 41 -3.02 -23.64 -1.66
CA GLY A 41 -2.26 -23.17 -0.52
C GLY A 41 -2.28 -24.13 0.66
N SER A 42 -2.18 -23.62 1.89
CA SER A 42 -2.03 -24.45 3.09
C SER A 42 -3.20 -25.44 3.30
N LYS A 43 -4.42 -25.10 2.87
CA LYS A 43 -5.60 -25.96 3.04
C LYS A 43 -5.55 -27.23 2.19
N SER A 44 -4.83 -27.20 1.06
CA SER A 44 -4.61 -28.35 0.18
C SER A 44 -3.18 -28.93 0.30
N GLY A 45 -2.39 -28.42 1.24
CA GLY A 45 -1.02 -28.87 1.49
C GLY A 45 0.03 -28.23 0.57
N GLN A 46 -0.36 -27.66 -0.54
CA GLN A 46 0.52 -26.99 -1.51
C GLN A 46 -0.19 -25.87 -2.27
N GLY A 47 0.60 -24.93 -2.80
CA GLY A 47 0.17 -23.78 -3.56
C GLY A 47 1.37 -23.18 -4.28
N PHE A 48 1.66 -21.88 -4.15
CA PHE A 48 2.94 -21.31 -4.61
C PHE A 48 4.15 -21.90 -3.89
N TYR A 49 3.93 -22.48 -2.72
CA TYR A 49 4.93 -23.18 -1.94
C TYR A 49 4.42 -24.56 -1.53
N LYS A 50 5.35 -25.51 -1.40
CA LYS A 50 5.09 -26.87 -0.92
C LYS A 50 6.06 -27.21 0.20
N LYS A 51 5.55 -27.81 1.28
CA LYS A 51 6.38 -28.30 2.39
C LYS A 51 6.66 -29.78 2.17
N GLU A 52 7.94 -30.12 2.14
CA GLU A 52 8.41 -31.49 2.08
C GLU A 52 9.39 -31.81 3.22
N LYS A 53 9.69 -33.08 3.42
CA LYS A 53 10.80 -33.51 4.28
C LYS A 53 11.92 -34.01 3.37
N ASP A 54 13.15 -33.62 3.69
CA ASP A 54 14.34 -34.18 3.05
C ASP A 54 14.60 -35.63 3.53
N GLU A 55 15.61 -36.26 2.97
CA GLU A 55 16.03 -37.63 3.30
C GLU A 55 16.37 -37.83 4.80
N ASN A 56 16.70 -36.73 5.49
CA ASN A 56 17.02 -36.73 6.93
C ASN A 56 15.78 -36.33 7.79
N GLY A 57 14.61 -36.23 7.21
CA GLY A 57 13.38 -35.84 7.90
C GLY A 57 13.28 -34.35 8.21
N LYS A 58 14.21 -33.48 7.74
CA LYS A 58 14.21 -32.04 7.95
C LYS A 58 13.23 -31.39 6.99
N ARG A 59 12.46 -30.42 7.49
CA ARG A 59 11.49 -29.65 6.68
C ARG A 59 12.20 -28.81 5.61
N LYS A 60 11.73 -28.95 4.37
CA LYS A 60 12.16 -28.21 3.20
C LYS A 60 10.96 -27.50 2.60
N ILE A 61 11.13 -26.24 2.20
CA ILE A 61 10.10 -25.48 1.49
C ILE A 61 10.55 -25.36 0.04
N LEU A 62 9.71 -25.83 -0.86
CA LEU A 62 9.87 -25.68 -2.30
C LEU A 62 8.98 -24.54 -2.78
N ALA A 63 9.42 -23.84 -3.82
CA ALA A 63 8.66 -22.83 -4.53
C ALA A 63 8.23 -23.39 -5.89
N LEU A 64 7.02 -23.01 -6.33
CA LEU A 64 6.54 -23.34 -7.66
C LEU A 64 7.25 -22.47 -8.70
N ASN A 65 7.89 -23.09 -9.66
CA ASN A 65 8.34 -22.42 -10.88
C ASN A 65 7.11 -22.13 -11.74
N LEU A 66 6.84 -20.84 -12.02
CA LEU A 66 5.61 -20.43 -12.70
C LEU A 66 5.62 -20.72 -14.21
N GLU A 67 6.79 -21.01 -14.78
CA GLU A 67 6.93 -21.35 -16.20
C GLU A 67 6.76 -22.86 -16.42
N THR A 68 7.43 -23.68 -15.61
CA THR A 68 7.43 -25.15 -15.75
C THR A 68 6.33 -25.82 -14.95
N LEU A 69 5.78 -25.14 -13.92
CA LEU A 69 4.86 -25.68 -12.92
C LEU A 69 5.42 -26.83 -12.10
N GLU A 70 6.73 -26.86 -11.95
CA GLU A 70 7.45 -27.81 -11.11
C GLU A 70 7.88 -27.16 -9.80
N TYR A 71 7.94 -27.96 -8.72
CA TYR A 71 8.41 -27.49 -7.42
C TYR A 71 9.91 -27.64 -7.31
N GLU A 72 10.59 -26.56 -7.05
CA GLU A 72 12.04 -26.50 -6.92
C GLU A 72 12.50 -25.78 -5.64
N VAL A 73 13.76 -25.96 -5.28
CA VAL A 73 14.34 -25.24 -4.16
C VAL A 73 14.44 -23.76 -4.51
N ALA A 74 13.70 -22.90 -3.80
CA ALA A 74 13.79 -21.49 -4.00
C ALA A 74 15.22 -20.98 -3.78
N PRO A 75 15.78 -20.20 -4.71
CA PRO A 75 17.08 -19.57 -4.51
C PRO A 75 16.99 -18.59 -3.31
N LYS A 76 18.04 -18.58 -2.48
CA LYS A 76 18.14 -17.59 -1.41
C LYS A 76 18.50 -16.24 -2.01
N VAL A 77 17.48 -15.46 -2.29
CA VAL A 77 17.66 -14.08 -2.75
C VAL A 77 17.71 -13.14 -1.56
N LYS A 78 18.69 -12.24 -1.54
CA LYS A 78 18.81 -11.17 -0.55
C LYS A 78 18.48 -9.84 -1.22
N PHE A 79 17.70 -9.04 -0.52
CA PHE A 79 17.37 -7.68 -0.93
C PHE A 79 17.90 -6.72 0.13
N PRO A 80 18.97 -5.97 -0.15
CA PRO A 80 19.54 -5.01 0.80
C PRO A 80 18.50 -4.06 1.40
N THR A 81 17.54 -3.61 0.59
CA THR A 81 16.43 -2.76 1.07
C THR A 81 15.63 -3.41 2.19
N LEU A 82 15.32 -4.72 2.08
CA LEU A 82 14.58 -5.43 3.13
C LEU A 82 15.43 -5.62 4.39
N ASP A 83 16.71 -5.94 4.22
CA ASP A 83 17.62 -6.11 5.34
C ASP A 83 17.81 -4.78 6.12
N MET A 84 17.88 -3.65 5.42
CA MET A 84 17.97 -2.31 6.01
C MET A 84 16.65 -1.87 6.68
N ALA A 85 15.51 -2.22 6.11
CA ALA A 85 14.20 -1.85 6.65
C ALA A 85 13.80 -2.68 7.88
N LYS A 86 14.28 -3.92 7.99
CA LYS A 86 13.90 -4.87 9.04
C LYS A 86 14.09 -4.36 10.48
N PRO A 87 15.20 -3.69 10.86
CA PRO A 87 15.39 -3.19 12.21
C PRO A 87 14.64 -1.89 12.51
N ILE A 88 14.00 -1.26 11.53
CA ILE A 88 13.28 0.02 11.72
C ILE A 88 11.90 -0.28 12.31
N GLU A 89 11.69 0.09 13.57
CA GLU A 89 10.41 -0.11 14.27
C GLU A 89 9.37 0.92 13.83
N ASP A 90 9.76 2.18 13.63
CA ASP A 90 8.86 3.23 13.17
C ASP A 90 8.34 2.93 11.75
N LEU A 91 7.01 2.79 11.64
CA LEU A 91 6.36 2.42 10.39
C LEU A 91 6.61 3.43 9.27
N LYS A 92 6.58 4.72 9.58
CA LYS A 92 6.76 5.78 8.57
C LYS A 92 8.18 5.74 8.00
N GLN A 93 9.18 5.64 8.87
CA GLN A 93 10.59 5.52 8.45
C GLN A 93 10.82 4.21 7.68
N ARG A 94 10.28 3.10 8.14
CA ARG A 94 10.37 1.81 7.46
C ARG A 94 9.74 1.85 6.06
N THR A 95 8.55 2.40 5.93
CA THR A 95 7.86 2.55 4.65
C THR A 95 8.65 3.44 3.69
N LYS A 96 9.18 4.55 4.17
CA LYS A 96 10.05 5.44 3.37
C LYS A 96 11.32 4.72 2.90
N MET A 97 11.98 3.97 3.79
CA MET A 97 13.16 3.17 3.43
C MET A 97 12.84 2.16 2.33
N LEU A 98 11.72 1.47 2.41
CA LEU A 98 11.30 0.46 1.42
C LEU A 98 11.10 1.06 0.03
N VAL A 99 10.40 2.19 -0.10
CA VAL A 99 10.15 2.81 -1.41
C VAL A 99 11.37 3.50 -2.01
N MET A 100 12.32 3.95 -1.17
CA MET A 100 13.56 4.58 -1.62
C MET A 100 14.67 3.58 -1.95
N GLY A 101 14.46 2.30 -1.69
CA GLY A 101 15.40 1.23 -2.03
C GLY A 101 15.71 1.18 -3.53
N MET A 102 16.99 0.93 -3.88
CA MET A 102 17.46 0.93 -5.27
C MET A 102 17.49 -0.47 -5.90
N ASP A 103 17.13 -1.49 -5.14
CA ASP A 103 17.05 -2.89 -5.60
C ASP A 103 15.63 -3.26 -6.07
N LYS A 104 15.44 -4.53 -6.45
CA LYS A 104 14.14 -5.06 -6.91
C LYS A 104 13.04 -4.92 -5.85
N ALA A 105 13.38 -4.96 -4.55
CA ALA A 105 12.40 -4.76 -3.49
C ALA A 105 11.88 -3.31 -3.51
N GLY A 106 12.77 -2.32 -3.57
CA GLY A 106 12.36 -0.92 -3.69
C GLY A 106 11.57 -0.65 -4.97
N GLU A 107 11.96 -1.25 -6.11
CA GLU A 107 11.19 -1.16 -7.35
C GLU A 107 9.77 -1.72 -7.19
N PHE A 108 9.64 -2.88 -6.54
CA PHE A 108 8.35 -3.51 -6.25
C PHE A 108 7.44 -2.59 -5.43
N TYR A 109 7.95 -2.00 -4.33
CA TYR A 109 7.18 -1.08 -3.51
C TYR A 109 6.75 0.17 -4.28
N ARG A 110 7.65 0.78 -5.07
CA ARG A 110 7.29 1.93 -5.92
C ARG A 110 6.20 1.62 -6.93
N LYS A 111 6.23 0.44 -7.55
CA LYS A 111 5.17 0.01 -8.49
C LYS A 111 3.82 -0.16 -7.78
N ILE A 112 3.81 -0.79 -6.60
CA ILE A 112 2.59 -0.97 -5.81
C ILE A 112 2.02 0.38 -5.40
N PHE A 113 2.84 1.24 -4.79
CA PHE A 113 2.38 2.58 -4.40
C PHE A 113 1.98 3.41 -5.60
N GLY A 114 2.69 3.37 -6.71
CA GLY A 114 2.32 4.08 -7.94
C GLY A 114 0.92 3.71 -8.43
N GLY A 115 0.59 2.41 -8.45
CA GLY A 115 -0.74 1.93 -8.77
C GLY A 115 -1.80 2.36 -7.74
N LEU A 116 -1.51 2.18 -6.45
CA LEU A 116 -2.41 2.56 -5.36
C LEU A 116 -2.73 4.06 -5.37
N LEU A 117 -1.69 4.91 -5.41
CA LEU A 117 -1.86 6.37 -5.39
C LEU A 117 -2.63 6.88 -6.62
N ALA A 118 -2.38 6.29 -7.80
CA ALA A 118 -3.17 6.58 -9.00
C ALA A 118 -4.64 6.26 -8.76
N TYR A 119 -4.93 5.03 -8.32
CA TYR A 119 -6.32 4.57 -8.14
C TYR A 119 -7.09 5.42 -7.13
N VAL A 120 -6.52 5.64 -5.93
CA VAL A 120 -7.21 6.42 -4.89
C VAL A 120 -7.40 7.89 -5.28
N SER A 121 -6.46 8.47 -6.05
CA SER A 121 -6.60 9.85 -6.53
C SER A 121 -7.75 10.01 -7.53
N ASN A 122 -8.00 8.99 -8.36
CA ASN A 122 -9.13 8.97 -9.30
C ASN A 122 -10.47 8.75 -8.60
N ARG A 123 -10.49 8.31 -7.34
CA ARG A 123 -11.73 8.17 -6.54
C ARG A 123 -12.20 9.49 -5.93
N ILE A 124 -11.46 10.58 -6.13
CA ILE A 124 -11.85 11.92 -5.76
C ILE A 124 -12.35 12.67 -7.02
N PRO A 125 -13.60 13.15 -7.10
CA PRO A 125 -14.66 13.12 -6.07
C PRO A 125 -15.62 11.92 -6.20
N GLU A 126 -15.34 10.91 -7.02
CA GLU A 126 -16.28 9.83 -7.37
C GLU A 126 -16.86 9.11 -6.14
N ILE A 127 -16.01 8.74 -5.19
CA ILE A 127 -16.43 8.03 -3.95
C ILE A 127 -16.52 8.99 -2.78
N SER A 128 -15.60 9.95 -2.70
CA SER A 128 -15.54 10.94 -1.63
C SER A 128 -14.89 12.22 -2.15
N GLU A 129 -15.32 13.36 -1.63
CA GLU A 129 -14.67 14.65 -1.89
C GLU A 129 -13.46 14.88 -0.98
N GLU A 130 -13.34 14.13 0.13
CA GLU A 130 -12.32 14.33 1.14
C GLU A 130 -11.31 13.17 1.20
N TYR A 131 -10.04 13.50 1.11
CA TYR A 131 -8.93 12.54 1.14
C TYR A 131 -8.90 11.67 2.40
N TYR A 132 -9.19 12.26 3.59
CA TYR A 132 -9.13 11.55 4.85
C TYR A 132 -10.15 10.40 4.95
N LYS A 133 -11.31 10.52 4.28
CA LYS A 133 -12.32 9.46 4.27
C LYS A 133 -11.85 8.21 3.54
N ILE A 134 -11.08 8.37 2.47
CA ILE A 134 -10.46 7.25 1.75
C ILE A 134 -9.40 6.59 2.62
N ASP A 135 -8.54 7.40 3.27
CA ASP A 135 -7.53 6.87 4.20
C ASP A 135 -8.17 6.11 5.35
N ASP A 136 -9.21 6.67 5.97
CA ASP A 136 -9.92 6.04 7.08
C ASP A 136 -10.66 4.77 6.66
N ALA A 137 -11.26 4.76 5.47
CA ALA A 137 -11.92 3.57 4.92
C ALA A 137 -10.93 2.41 4.73
N LEU A 138 -9.73 2.68 4.19
CA LEU A 138 -8.71 1.65 4.02
C LEU A 138 -8.09 1.21 5.36
N LYS A 139 -7.88 2.14 6.29
CA LYS A 139 -7.44 1.80 7.65
C LYS A 139 -8.47 0.92 8.37
N ALA A 140 -9.75 1.28 8.32
CA ALA A 140 -10.82 0.52 8.97
C ALA A 140 -11.10 -0.83 8.27
N GLY A 141 -11.10 -0.85 6.93
CA GLY A 141 -11.46 -2.02 6.14
C GLY A 141 -10.36 -3.08 6.05
N PHE A 142 -9.11 -2.66 6.02
CA PHE A 142 -7.95 -3.56 5.83
C PHE A 142 -7.00 -3.60 7.03
N GLY A 143 -7.28 -2.85 8.08
CA GLY A 143 -6.39 -2.77 9.25
C GLY A 143 -5.06 -2.07 8.96
N TRP A 144 -5.04 -1.16 7.98
CA TRP A 144 -3.83 -0.41 7.68
C TRP A 144 -3.57 0.65 8.76
N GLU A 145 -2.32 0.86 9.08
CA GLU A 145 -1.90 1.91 10.03
C GLU A 145 -1.66 3.27 9.34
N LEU A 146 -1.36 3.25 8.04
CA LEU A 146 -1.22 4.43 7.20
C LEU A 146 -2.15 4.33 6.00
N GLY A 147 -2.92 5.38 5.76
CA GLY A 147 -3.70 5.51 4.54
C GLY A 147 -2.83 5.88 3.33
N PRO A 148 -3.36 5.76 2.10
CA PRO A 148 -2.62 6.08 0.89
C PRO A 148 -2.20 7.54 0.78
N PHE A 149 -3.05 8.51 1.17
CA PHE A 149 -2.69 9.93 1.13
C PHE A 149 -1.74 10.31 2.27
N GLU A 150 -1.85 9.69 3.45
CA GLU A 150 -0.84 9.79 4.51
C GLU A 150 0.52 9.26 4.03
N SER A 151 0.52 8.15 3.28
CA SER A 151 1.73 7.60 2.68
C SER A 151 2.29 8.50 1.58
N TRP A 152 1.43 9.18 0.82
CA TRP A 152 1.86 10.14 -0.19
C TRP A 152 2.60 11.33 0.43
N ASP A 153 2.05 11.91 1.51
CA ASP A 153 2.74 12.97 2.26
C ASP A 153 4.09 12.50 2.80
N LEU A 154 4.18 11.26 3.25
CA LEU A 154 5.42 10.64 3.70
C LEU A 154 6.51 10.59 2.61
N PHE A 155 6.11 10.27 1.37
CA PHE A 155 7.03 10.21 0.23
C PHE A 155 7.35 11.60 -0.31
N GLY A 156 6.46 12.55 -0.11
CA GLY A 156 6.42 13.86 -0.73
C GLY A 156 5.65 13.86 -2.06
N TYR A 157 5.02 14.98 -2.34
CA TYR A 157 4.13 15.15 -3.50
C TYR A 157 4.78 14.71 -4.83
N ASP A 158 5.96 15.28 -5.14
CA ASP A 158 6.65 15.01 -6.41
C ASP A 158 7.08 13.54 -6.56
N GLN A 159 7.44 12.88 -5.46
CA GLN A 159 7.79 11.46 -5.48
C GLN A 159 6.56 10.59 -5.73
N GLY A 160 5.42 10.89 -5.10
CA GLY A 160 4.17 10.20 -5.37
C GLY A 160 3.74 10.34 -6.83
N VAL A 161 3.79 11.55 -7.38
CA VAL A 161 3.54 11.81 -8.81
C VAL A 161 4.50 11.01 -9.70
N LYS A 162 5.78 10.97 -9.33
CA LYS A 162 6.78 10.17 -10.06
C LYS A 162 6.44 8.68 -10.03
N PHE A 163 6.04 8.12 -8.89
CA PHE A 163 5.66 6.70 -8.80
C PHE A 163 4.47 6.37 -9.70
N ILE A 164 3.48 7.26 -9.78
CA ILE A 164 2.31 7.11 -10.67
C ILE A 164 2.76 7.09 -12.14
N LYS A 165 3.61 8.04 -12.54
CA LYS A 165 4.15 8.13 -13.92
C LYS A 165 4.99 6.90 -14.26
N ASP A 166 5.86 6.44 -13.36
CA ASP A 166 6.70 5.25 -13.55
C ASP A 166 5.84 3.98 -13.68
N ALA A 167 4.68 3.94 -13.00
CA ALA A 167 3.67 2.90 -13.13
C ALA A 167 2.81 3.03 -14.41
N LYS A 168 3.02 4.06 -15.22
CA LYS A 168 2.26 4.37 -16.45
C LYS A 168 0.75 4.50 -16.20
N LYS A 169 0.38 5.15 -15.11
CA LYS A 169 -1.00 5.39 -14.70
C LYS A 169 -1.34 6.87 -14.76
N SER A 170 -2.64 7.17 -14.89
CA SER A 170 -3.18 8.53 -14.77
C SER A 170 -3.45 8.86 -13.31
N MET A 171 -3.43 10.13 -13.01
CA MET A 171 -3.67 10.71 -11.69
C MET A 171 -4.99 11.50 -11.72
N GLY A 172 -5.70 11.54 -10.61
CA GLY A 172 -6.93 12.33 -10.47
C GLY A 172 -6.66 13.85 -10.57
N ASN A 173 -7.56 14.58 -11.20
CA ASN A 173 -7.42 16.03 -11.42
C ASN A 173 -7.30 16.83 -10.10
N SER A 174 -7.90 16.34 -9.02
CA SER A 174 -7.80 16.97 -7.69
C SER A 174 -6.37 17.16 -7.21
N ILE A 175 -5.46 16.28 -7.61
CA ILE A 175 -4.04 16.35 -7.27
C ILE A 175 -3.34 17.51 -7.99
N GLU A 176 -3.65 17.71 -9.28
CA GLU A 176 -3.12 18.84 -10.05
C GLU A 176 -3.67 20.17 -9.52
N THR A 177 -4.98 20.24 -9.24
CA THR A 177 -5.61 21.41 -8.64
C THR A 177 -4.97 21.78 -7.30
N MET A 178 -4.66 20.80 -6.45
CA MET A 178 -3.96 21.03 -5.19
C MET A 178 -2.61 21.72 -5.42
N ARG A 179 -1.82 21.24 -6.39
CA ARG A 179 -0.51 21.84 -6.73
C ARG A 179 -0.65 23.24 -7.33
N GLU A 180 -1.61 23.47 -8.21
CA GLU A 180 -1.87 24.77 -8.82
C GLU A 180 -2.19 25.84 -7.76
N ASN A 181 -2.82 25.43 -6.66
CA ASN A 181 -3.08 26.27 -5.49
C ASN A 181 -1.86 26.37 -4.52
N GLY A 182 -0.70 25.89 -4.92
CA GLY A 182 0.54 25.97 -4.14
C GLY A 182 0.62 24.97 -2.98
N MET A 183 -0.27 23.99 -2.93
CA MET A 183 -0.31 22.97 -1.88
C MET A 183 0.33 21.66 -2.35
N THR A 184 1.13 21.06 -1.48
CA THR A 184 1.89 19.84 -1.77
C THR A 184 1.77 18.78 -0.67
N THR A 185 0.87 18.98 0.29
CA THR A 185 0.57 18.02 1.36
C THR A 185 -0.92 17.86 1.51
N PHE A 186 -1.37 16.62 1.72
CA PHE A 186 -2.79 16.30 1.95
C PHE A 186 -3.20 16.62 3.39
N TYR A 187 -2.25 16.52 4.31
CA TYR A 187 -2.45 16.79 5.72
C TYR A 187 -1.44 17.80 6.23
N LYS A 188 -1.85 18.55 7.23
CA LYS A 188 -0.96 19.34 8.09
C LYS A 188 -1.45 19.27 9.53
N THR A 189 -0.55 19.59 10.43
CA THR A 189 -0.88 19.83 11.83
C THR A 189 -0.63 21.29 12.16
N GLU A 190 -1.59 21.90 12.81
CA GLU A 190 -1.47 23.29 13.27
C GLU A 190 -2.11 23.42 14.65
N ASN A 191 -1.38 23.96 15.63
CA ASN A 191 -1.84 24.09 17.01
C ASN A 191 -2.35 22.78 17.65
N GLY A 192 -1.71 21.64 17.33
CA GLY A 192 -2.11 20.31 17.81
C GLY A 192 -3.37 19.75 17.16
N LYS A 193 -3.91 20.43 16.14
CA LYS A 193 -5.08 19.97 15.37
C LYS A 193 -4.64 19.42 14.04
N ARG A 194 -5.10 18.22 13.72
CA ARG A 194 -4.88 17.62 12.42
C ARG A 194 -5.87 18.15 11.40
N MET A 195 -5.36 18.63 10.29
CA MET A 195 -6.13 19.22 9.20
C MET A 195 -5.89 18.46 7.90
N TYR A 196 -6.87 18.46 7.02
CA TYR A 196 -6.76 17.94 5.66
C TYR A 196 -6.98 19.06 4.64
N PHE A 197 -6.38 18.92 3.45
CA PHE A 197 -6.63 19.82 2.35
C PHE A 197 -8.00 19.54 1.74
N ASN A 198 -8.88 20.54 1.75
CA ASN A 198 -10.21 20.49 1.13
C ASN A 198 -10.15 21.12 -0.26
N THR A 199 -10.38 20.31 -1.29
CA THR A 199 -10.32 20.75 -2.70
C THR A 199 -11.42 21.71 -3.09
N ALA A 200 -12.60 21.66 -2.45
CA ALA A 200 -13.70 22.56 -2.75
C ALA A 200 -13.46 23.99 -2.25
N THR A 201 -12.74 24.13 -1.13
CA THR A 201 -12.42 25.44 -0.53
C THR A 201 -10.98 25.88 -0.78
N ASN A 202 -10.15 25.02 -1.38
CA ASN A 202 -8.71 25.22 -1.59
C ASN A 202 -7.96 25.65 -0.31
N SER A 203 -8.32 25.05 0.83
CA SER A 203 -7.77 25.40 2.14
C SER A 203 -7.73 24.17 3.05
N TYR A 204 -6.87 24.26 4.09
CA TYR A 204 -6.83 23.23 5.12
C TYR A 204 -7.97 23.44 6.11
N GLN A 205 -8.67 22.35 6.41
CA GLN A 205 -9.76 22.29 7.39
C GLN A 205 -9.48 21.23 8.43
N ILE A 206 -9.95 21.46 9.66
CA ILE A 206 -9.87 20.45 10.72
C ILE A 206 -10.71 19.24 10.29
N ILE A 207 -10.18 18.04 10.51
CA ILE A 207 -10.92 16.82 10.22
C ILE A 207 -12.17 16.77 11.12
N PRO A 208 -13.39 16.69 10.55
CA PRO A 208 -14.62 16.71 11.33
C PRO A 208 -14.66 15.60 12.40
N GLY A 209 -15.12 15.96 13.58
CA GLY A 209 -15.17 15.05 14.75
C GLY A 209 -13.84 14.94 15.51
N THR A 210 -12.81 15.70 15.12
CA THR A 210 -11.52 15.76 15.82
C THR A 210 -11.26 17.13 16.46
N GLU A 211 -12.25 18.00 16.49
CA GLU A 211 -12.13 19.40 16.93
C GLU A 211 -11.62 19.51 18.39
N ASP A 212 -12.06 18.58 19.23
CA ASP A 212 -11.66 18.54 20.64
C ASP A 212 -10.49 17.59 20.92
N LEU A 213 -9.99 16.87 19.90
CA LEU A 213 -8.87 15.98 20.05
C LEU A 213 -7.54 16.77 19.92
N VAL A 214 -6.58 16.41 20.76
CA VAL A 214 -5.20 16.89 20.68
C VAL A 214 -4.29 15.69 20.51
N ASP A 215 -3.62 15.63 19.36
CA ASP A 215 -2.62 14.60 19.13
C ASP A 215 -1.29 14.98 19.76
N LEU A 216 -0.85 14.16 20.72
CA LEU A 216 0.42 14.38 21.42
C LEU A 216 1.64 14.34 20.50
N ASN A 217 1.59 13.50 19.45
CA ASN A 217 2.70 13.47 18.47
C ASN A 217 2.77 14.79 17.69
N SER A 218 1.63 15.35 17.35
CA SER A 218 1.54 16.64 16.70
C SER A 218 2.08 17.78 17.56
N LEU A 219 1.87 17.72 18.87
CA LEU A 219 2.45 18.71 19.80
C LEU A 219 3.97 18.56 19.92
N ARG A 220 4.49 17.35 19.80
CA ARG A 220 5.95 17.10 19.77
C ARG A 220 6.59 17.70 18.52
N ASP A 221 5.94 17.51 17.36
CA ASP A 221 6.42 18.06 16.07
C ASP A 221 6.43 19.59 16.08
N ASP A 222 5.48 20.22 16.80
CA ASP A 222 5.42 21.67 17.00
C ASP A 222 6.40 22.20 18.08
N ASN A 223 7.31 21.38 18.63
CA ASN A 223 8.20 21.71 19.75
C ASN A 223 7.47 22.26 21.00
N LYS A 224 6.21 21.88 21.19
CA LYS A 224 5.38 22.31 22.34
C LYS A 224 5.45 21.35 23.53
N VAL A 225 6.24 20.28 23.43
CA VAL A 225 6.46 19.30 24.49
C VAL A 225 7.80 19.53 25.15
N TRP A 226 7.80 19.85 26.45
CA TRP A 226 8.97 20.25 27.24
C TRP A 226 9.77 19.07 27.83
N GLY A 227 9.28 17.86 27.68
CA GLY A 227 9.96 16.66 28.18
C GLY A 227 9.38 15.39 27.59
N ASN A 228 10.23 14.38 27.47
CA ASN A 228 9.86 13.03 27.09
C ASN A 228 10.31 12.13 28.24
N SER A 229 9.37 11.50 28.95
CA SER A 229 9.70 10.45 29.91
C SER A 229 8.96 9.17 29.50
N ASP A 230 9.70 8.09 29.33
CA ASP A 230 9.10 6.77 29.19
C ASP A 230 8.49 6.43 30.55
N CYS A 231 7.16 6.38 30.60
CA CYS A 231 6.46 5.76 31.73
C CYS A 231 6.56 4.26 31.53
N THR A 232 7.38 3.60 32.32
CA THR A 232 7.38 2.14 32.51
C THR A 232 6.25 1.72 33.43
#